data_c3dc4dad2fff68a098704b2915ebd4bd
#
_entry.id   c3dc4dad2fff68a098704b2915ebd4bd
#
_cell.length_a   1.000
_cell.length_b   1.000
_cell.length_c   1.000
_cell.angle_alpha   90.00
_cell.angle_beta   90.00
_cell.angle_gamma   90.00
#
_symmetry.space_group_name_H-M   'P 1'
#
loop_
_entity.id
_entity.type
_entity.pdbx_description
1 polymer ?
#
loop_
_entity_poly.entity_id
_entity_poly.type
_entity_poly.pdbx_seq_one_letter_code
_entity_poly.pdbx_strand_id
1 'polypeptide(L)' 'MRARDIRRRESGDLEQEVKRLREDIFTKRFHGHNEDKGDRGAIRRGRRDMARILTVLGERTRAATPAVRGEAR' A
#
# COMPACT_ATOMS: atom_id res chain seq x y z
N MET A 1 3.17 -8.59 -5.95
CA MET A 1 1.84 -8.73 -5.32
C MET A 1 0.77 -8.33 -6.32
N ARG A 2 -0.17 -9.21 -6.57
CA ARG A 2 -1.20 -8.96 -7.57
C ARG A 2 -2.48 -8.50 -6.90
N ALA A 3 -3.27 -7.70 -7.65
CA ALA A 3 -4.53 -7.21 -7.12
C ALA A 3 -5.46 -8.36 -6.69
N ARG A 4 -5.46 -9.44 -7.47
CA ARG A 4 -6.27 -10.61 -7.13
C ARG A 4 -5.91 -11.15 -5.76
N ASP A 5 -4.63 -11.26 -5.49
CA ASP A 5 -4.16 -11.80 -4.21
C ASP A 5 -4.50 -10.85 -3.08
N ILE A 6 -4.38 -9.56 -3.34
CA ILE A 6 -4.71 -8.56 -2.34
C ILE A 6 -6.18 -8.63 -1.97
N ARG A 7 -7.05 -8.81 -2.96
CA ARG A 7 -8.48 -8.85 -2.72
C ARG A 7 -8.92 -10.06 -1.90
N ARG A 8 -8.10 -11.08 -1.83
CA ARG A 8 -8.41 -12.27 -1.02
C ARG A 8 -8.09 -12.07 0.45
N ARG A 9 -7.32 -11.04 0.79
CA ARG A 9 -6.91 -10.81 2.16
C ARG A 9 -7.91 -9.96 2.89
N GLU A 10 -7.94 -10.13 4.22
CA GLU A 10 -8.80 -9.32 5.05
C GLU A 10 -8.23 -7.91 5.19
N SER A 11 -9.12 -6.97 5.46
CA SER A 11 -8.72 -5.57 5.54
C SER A 11 -7.69 -5.32 6.63
N GLY A 12 -7.82 -5.98 7.78
CA GLY A 12 -6.85 -5.83 8.85
C GLY A 12 -5.46 -6.25 8.43
N ASP A 13 -5.37 -7.37 7.71
CA ASP A 13 -4.09 -7.85 7.21
C ASP A 13 -3.50 -6.87 6.22
N LEU A 14 -4.34 -6.29 5.36
CA LEU A 14 -3.87 -5.33 4.38
C LEU A 14 -3.37 -4.06 5.03
N GLU A 15 -4.05 -3.61 6.08
CA GLU A 15 -3.62 -2.42 6.79
C GLU A 15 -2.27 -2.62 7.45
N GLN A 16 -2.05 -3.80 8.01
CA GLN A 16 -0.76 -4.11 8.60
C GLN A 16 0.32 -4.19 7.54
N GLU A 17 -0.01 -4.73 6.39
CA GLU A 17 0.95 -4.81 5.30
C GLU A 17 1.35 -3.42 4.81
N VAL A 18 0.39 -2.50 4.72
CA VAL A 18 0.69 -1.12 4.34
C VAL A 18 1.63 -0.49 5.35
N LYS A 19 1.36 -0.70 6.63
CA LYS A 19 2.21 -0.15 7.66
C LYS A 19 3.63 -0.71 7.55
N ARG A 20 3.75 -2.01 7.34
CA ARG A 20 5.05 -2.65 7.19
C ARG A 20 5.79 -2.12 5.96
N LEU A 21 5.09 -1.98 4.85
CA LEU A 21 5.71 -1.48 3.63
C LEU A 21 6.17 -0.03 3.79
N ARG A 22 5.36 0.76 4.48
CA ARG A 22 5.70 2.16 4.72
C ARG A 22 6.97 2.29 5.56
N GLU A 23 7.07 1.49 6.60
CA GLU A 23 8.25 1.49 7.45
C GLU A 23 9.47 0.99 6.69
N ASP A 24 9.27 -0.03 5.87
CA ASP A 24 10.34 -0.60 5.07
C ASP A 24 10.89 0.42 4.08
N ILE A 25 9.98 1.12 3.40
CA ILE A 25 10.37 2.16 2.46
C ILE A 25 11.10 3.29 3.17
N PHE A 26 10.59 3.69 4.31
CA PHE A 26 11.23 4.75 5.08
C PHE A 26 12.66 4.37 5.46
N THR A 27 12.84 3.16 5.95
CA THR A 27 14.16 2.69 6.34
C THR A 27 15.10 2.66 5.15
N LYS A 28 14.63 2.15 4.02
CA LYS A 28 15.48 2.08 2.83
C LYS A 28 15.84 3.46 2.31
N ARG A 29 14.92 4.40 2.36
CA ARG A 29 15.20 5.75 1.91
C ARG A 29 16.15 6.46 2.84
N PHE A 30 16.00 6.22 4.14
CA PHE A 30 16.87 6.84 5.12
C PHE A 30 18.32 6.44 4.94
N HIS A 31 18.56 5.17 4.62
CA HIS A 31 19.90 4.67 4.41
C HIS A 31 20.28 4.60 2.93
N GLY A 32 19.34 4.89 2.07
CA GLY A 32 19.45 4.55 0.65
C GLY A 32 20.52 5.28 -0.12
N HIS A 33 20.86 6.47 0.30
CA HIS A 33 21.86 7.22 -0.46
C HIS A 33 23.24 6.58 -0.36
N ASN A 34 23.44 5.72 0.61
CA ASN A 34 24.68 4.97 0.76
C ASN A 34 24.59 3.57 0.18
N GLU A 35 23.44 3.22 -0.37
CA GLU A 35 23.19 1.86 -0.83
C GLU A 35 23.31 1.76 -2.33
N ASP A 36 23.36 0.54 -2.80
CA ASP A 36 23.45 0.31 -4.23
C ASP A 36 22.08 0.48 -4.89
N LYS A 37 22.07 0.25 -6.21
CA LYS A 37 20.87 0.50 -7.00
C LYS A 37 19.74 -0.48 -6.70
N GLY A 38 20.05 -1.60 -6.07
CA GLY A 38 19.02 -2.57 -5.73
C GLY A 38 17.96 -2.02 -4.81
N ASP A 39 18.37 -1.11 -3.92
CA ASP A 39 17.41 -0.53 -2.99
C ASP A 39 16.40 0.36 -3.68
N ARG A 40 16.79 1.03 -4.74
CA ARG A 40 15.85 1.86 -5.48
C ARG A 40 14.74 1.02 -6.10
N GLY A 41 15.11 -0.13 -6.64
CA GLY A 41 14.14 -1.05 -7.18
C GLY A 41 13.20 -1.59 -6.12
N ALA A 42 13.74 -1.91 -4.95
CA ALA A 42 12.93 -2.41 -3.85
C ALA A 42 11.96 -1.34 -3.38
N ILE A 43 12.41 -0.09 -3.29
CA ILE A 43 11.55 1.01 -2.88
C ILE A 43 10.41 1.19 -3.88
N ARG A 44 10.74 1.15 -5.16
CA ARG A 44 9.73 1.32 -6.20
C ARG A 44 8.68 0.22 -6.15
N ARG A 45 9.13 -1.02 -5.97
CA ARG A 45 8.20 -2.15 -5.87
C ARG A 45 7.32 -2.02 -4.64
N GLY A 46 7.92 -1.62 -3.53
CA GLY A 46 7.15 -1.45 -2.30
C GLY A 46 6.08 -0.38 -2.43
N ARG A 47 6.43 0.73 -3.08
CA ARG A 47 5.46 1.81 -3.29
C ARG A 47 4.33 1.36 -4.20
N ARG A 48 4.66 0.57 -5.22
CA ARG A 48 3.65 0.05 -6.13
C ARG A 48 2.71 -0.90 -5.42
N ASP A 49 3.26 -1.80 -4.61
CA ASP A 49 2.44 -2.73 -3.84
C ASP A 49 1.55 -1.99 -2.85
N MET A 50 2.10 -1.00 -2.18
CA MET A 50 1.33 -0.20 -1.23
C MET A 50 0.18 0.50 -1.92
N ALA A 51 0.43 1.05 -3.11
CA ALA A 51 -0.61 1.72 -3.86
C ALA A 51 -1.74 0.77 -4.22
N ARG A 52 -1.39 -0.46 -4.60
CA ARG A 52 -2.41 -1.46 -4.94
C ARG A 52 -3.25 -1.82 -3.72
N ILE A 53 -2.60 -2.00 -2.58
CA ILE A 53 -3.31 -2.33 -1.35
C ILE A 53 -4.24 -1.19 -0.95
N LEU A 54 -3.75 0.03 -1.03
CA LEU A 54 -4.58 1.19 -0.68
C LEU A 54 -5.77 1.33 -1.62
N THR A 55 -5.57 1.00 -2.89
CA THR A 55 -6.67 1.02 -3.84
C THR A 55 -7.75 0.04 -3.45
N VAL A 56 -7.37 -1.20 -3.07
CA VAL A 56 -8.34 -2.19 -2.67
C VAL A 56 -9.05 -1.79 -1.38
N LEU A 57 -8.30 -1.26 -0.42
CA LEU A 57 -8.91 -0.79 0.81
C LEU A 57 -9.88 0.35 0.55
N GLY A 58 -9.52 1.23 -0.38
CA GLY A 58 -10.42 2.31 -0.78
C GLY A 58 -11.70 1.79 -1.41
N GLU A 59 -11.58 0.76 -2.25
CA GLU A 59 -12.75 0.14 -2.85
C GLU A 59 -13.69 -0.41 -1.79
N ARG A 60 -13.14 -1.07 -0.78
CA ARG A 60 -13.94 -1.65 0.29
C ARG A 60 -14.63 -0.57 1.10
N THR A 61 -13.93 0.51 1.37
CA THR A 61 -14.51 1.62 2.10
C THR A 61 -15.65 2.25 1.31
N ARG A 62 -15.47 2.45 0.02
CA ARG A 62 -16.51 3.03 -0.82
C ARG A 62 -17.72 2.13 -0.90
N ALA A 63 -17.50 0.83 -0.96
CA ALA A 63 -18.62 -0.11 -1.01
C ALA A 63 -19.40 -0.09 0.30
N ALA A 64 -18.70 0.14 1.41
CA ALA A 64 -19.35 0.14 2.72
C ALA A 64 -20.12 1.43 2.99
N THR A 65 -19.63 2.57 2.45
CA THR A 65 -20.24 3.86 2.76
C THR A 65 -20.36 4.73 1.50
N PRO A 66 -21.12 4.27 0.51
CA PRO A 66 -21.19 5.02 -0.75
C PRO A 66 -21.90 6.36 -0.61
N ALA A 67 -22.93 6.44 0.23
CA ALA A 67 -23.69 7.67 0.37
C ALA A 67 -22.85 8.78 0.98
N VAL A 68 -22.09 8.42 2.00
CA VAL A 68 -21.24 9.40 2.66
C VAL A 68 -20.22 9.95 1.68
N ARG A 69 -19.66 9.09 0.88
CA ARG A 69 -18.65 9.51 -0.06
C ARG A 69 -19.21 10.47 -1.10
N GLY A 70 -20.41 10.22 -1.52
CA GLY A 70 -21.05 11.11 -2.48
C GLY A 70 -21.23 12.52 -1.94
N GLU A 71 -21.55 12.61 -0.67
CA GLU A 71 -21.78 13.91 -0.05
C GLU A 71 -20.49 14.67 0.22
N ALA A 72 -19.38 13.95 0.33
CA ALA A 72 -18.12 14.59 0.62
C ALA A 72 -17.65 15.49 -0.51
N ARG A 73 -18.37 15.48 -1.60
CA ARG A 73 -18.05 16.35 -2.72
C ARG A 73 -18.86 17.62 -2.64
#